data_a68439ad8408f7db1413974926c3f85f
#
_entry.id   a68439ad8408f7db1413974926c3f85f
#
_cell.length_a   1.000
_cell.length_b   1.000
_cell.length_c   1.000
_cell.angle_alpha   90.00
_cell.angle_beta   90.00
_cell.angle_gamma   90.00
#
_symmetry.space_group_name_H-M   'P 1'
#
loop_
_entity.id
_entity.type
_entity.pdbx_description
1 polymer ?
#
loop_
_entity_poly.entity_id
_entity_poly.type
_entity_poly.pdbx_seq_one_letter_code
_entity_poly.pdbx_strand_id
1 'polypeptide(L)'
;MQAAAIVQQTLVQSGLEVTYRSAIPEEQHVYDYVLLNLAPSKETNPTLVELWVQRALAMTHNVIVGVPSTELALADQLMQRYPVKCISKPLSRKKLLQTLAAQQPQLANTSLPKPQADKLPLCVMAVDDNPANLKLITALLQERVEYVVSCTSGQEAIEQAQIRQFDIILMDIQMPHMDGVTACKAIKQLKGYRDTPVIAVTAHAMAGERDRLLKAGMDDYLTKPIEEHILQQVLVHWSPHTRSKQVAKVTPPDGAAVISNALPSSPPAEEAIIDWPVALRQSANKEDLAKEMLGMLVDYLREVETVVNTALEDEEYPASDLLHHIHKLHGSCSYSGVPRLRKICASLEQALRNGASIDELEPELFELQDEMAKVLEASRDYLN
;
A
#
# COMPACT_ATOMS: atom_id res chain seq x y z
N MET A 1 -15.70 -16.05 -34.90
CA MET A 1 -16.29 -14.79 -35.42
C MET A 1 -17.71 -14.52 -34.89
N GLN A 2 -18.63 -15.45 -34.85
CA GLN A 2 -20.02 -15.20 -34.39
C GLN A 2 -20.15 -14.72 -32.94
N ALA A 3 -19.38 -15.28 -31.99
CA ALA A 3 -19.43 -14.86 -30.56
C ALA A 3 -18.97 -13.41 -30.30
N ALA A 4 -18.00 -12.93 -31.06
CA ALA A 4 -17.52 -11.57 -30.94
C ALA A 4 -18.55 -10.55 -31.47
N ALA A 5 -19.22 -10.89 -32.56
CA ALA A 5 -20.28 -10.04 -33.14
C ALA A 5 -21.48 -9.90 -32.18
N ILE A 6 -21.85 -10.96 -31.47
CA ILE A 6 -22.94 -10.95 -30.48
C ILE A 6 -22.56 -10.02 -29.29
N VAL A 7 -21.34 -10.12 -28.80
CA VAL A 7 -20.83 -9.26 -27.70
C VAL A 7 -20.81 -7.80 -28.13
N GLN A 8 -20.30 -7.51 -29.33
CA GLN A 8 -20.27 -6.17 -29.91
C GLN A 8 -21.68 -5.59 -30.04
N GLN A 9 -22.59 -6.35 -30.62
CA GLN A 9 -23.99 -5.92 -30.80
C GLN A 9 -24.68 -5.65 -29.45
N THR A 10 -24.40 -6.48 -28.43
CA THR A 10 -24.96 -6.33 -27.09
C THR A 10 -24.49 -5.04 -26.43
N LEU A 11 -23.21 -4.69 -26.57
CA LEU A 11 -22.62 -3.48 -25.99
C LEU A 11 -23.12 -2.22 -26.71
N VAL A 12 -23.17 -2.23 -28.04
CA VAL A 12 -23.71 -1.12 -28.85
C VAL A 12 -25.20 -0.86 -28.53
N GLN A 13 -26.02 -1.91 -28.39
CA GLN A 13 -27.41 -1.76 -27.95
C GLN A 13 -27.56 -1.22 -26.51
N SER A 14 -26.50 -1.23 -25.74
CA SER A 14 -26.45 -0.67 -24.38
C SER A 14 -25.89 0.76 -24.34
N GLY A 15 -25.72 1.40 -25.52
CA GLY A 15 -25.28 2.78 -25.63
C GLY A 15 -23.75 3.01 -25.57
N LEU A 16 -22.98 1.93 -25.70
CA LEU A 16 -21.51 2.01 -25.68
C LEU A 16 -20.96 2.09 -27.11
N GLU A 17 -19.94 2.93 -27.30
CA GLU A 17 -19.16 2.94 -28.53
C GLU A 17 -18.14 1.79 -28.50
N VAL A 18 -18.21 0.90 -29.49
CA VAL A 18 -17.42 -0.36 -29.46
C VAL A 18 -16.54 -0.47 -30.69
N THR A 19 -15.24 -0.50 -30.49
CA THR A 19 -14.25 -0.81 -31.52
C THR A 19 -13.79 -2.27 -31.37
N TYR A 20 -14.06 -3.11 -32.38
CA TYR A 20 -13.60 -4.48 -32.43
C TYR A 20 -12.25 -4.59 -33.14
N ARG A 21 -11.32 -5.31 -32.56
CA ARG A 21 -10.02 -5.64 -33.13
C ARG A 21 -9.73 -7.14 -32.99
N SER A 22 -9.11 -7.73 -34.00
CA SER A 22 -8.67 -9.13 -33.98
C SER A 22 -7.32 -9.32 -33.27
N ALA A 23 -6.58 -8.22 -33.06
CA ALA A 23 -5.31 -8.17 -32.33
C ALA A 23 -5.26 -6.88 -31.52
N ILE A 24 -4.43 -6.86 -30.48
CA ILE A 24 -4.17 -5.66 -29.68
C ILE A 24 -3.32 -4.70 -30.53
N PRO A 25 -3.78 -3.45 -30.81
CA PRO A 25 -3.04 -2.50 -31.61
C PRO A 25 -1.71 -2.13 -30.92
N GLU A 26 -0.71 -1.78 -31.72
CA GLU A 26 0.59 -1.28 -31.23
C GLU A 26 0.53 0.22 -30.92
N GLU A 27 -0.46 0.94 -31.45
CA GLU A 27 -0.66 2.36 -31.20
C GLU A 27 -1.35 2.59 -29.86
N GLN A 28 -0.89 3.59 -29.12
CA GLN A 28 -1.48 4.00 -27.83
C GLN A 28 -2.81 4.74 -28.06
N HIS A 29 -3.89 3.98 -28.14
CA HIS A 29 -5.26 4.53 -28.01
C HIS A 29 -5.71 4.39 -26.57
N VAL A 30 -6.31 5.43 -26.02
CA VAL A 30 -6.93 5.42 -24.70
C VAL A 30 -8.36 4.93 -24.87
N TYR A 31 -8.72 3.86 -24.17
CA TYR A 31 -10.06 3.30 -24.11
C TYR A 31 -10.58 3.37 -22.69
N ASP A 32 -11.89 3.58 -22.51
CA ASP A 32 -12.53 3.47 -21.18
C ASP A 32 -12.47 2.04 -20.67
N TYR A 33 -12.65 1.06 -21.56
CA TYR A 33 -12.61 -0.37 -21.26
C TYR A 33 -11.93 -1.18 -22.37
N VAL A 34 -11.24 -2.22 -22.00
CA VAL A 34 -10.75 -3.25 -22.92
C VAL A 34 -11.31 -4.61 -22.51
N LEU A 35 -12.06 -5.25 -23.40
CA LEU A 35 -12.54 -6.61 -23.23
C LEU A 35 -11.68 -7.59 -24.03
N LEU A 36 -10.85 -8.37 -23.34
CA LEU A 36 -10.11 -9.48 -23.93
C LEU A 36 -11.01 -10.73 -23.97
N ASN A 37 -11.36 -11.17 -25.17
CA ASN A 37 -12.25 -12.31 -25.36
C ASN A 37 -11.44 -13.57 -25.73
N LEU A 38 -10.93 -14.32 -24.74
CA LEU A 38 -10.13 -15.52 -24.96
C LEU A 38 -10.94 -16.61 -25.67
N ALA A 39 -10.41 -17.18 -26.73
CA ALA A 39 -11.05 -18.32 -27.41
C ALA A 39 -10.80 -19.62 -26.62
N PRO A 40 -11.76 -20.56 -26.57
CA PRO A 40 -11.48 -21.89 -26.05
C PRO A 40 -10.53 -22.58 -27.02
N SER A 41 -9.27 -22.70 -26.70
CA SER A 41 -8.31 -23.43 -27.52
C SER A 41 -7.51 -24.39 -26.63
N LYS A 42 -7.24 -25.58 -27.16
CA LYS A 42 -6.34 -26.56 -26.50
C LYS A 42 -4.89 -26.07 -26.36
N GLU A 43 -4.59 -24.89 -26.91
CA GLU A 43 -3.26 -24.28 -27.01
C GLU A 43 -3.22 -22.85 -26.42
N THR A 44 -4.07 -22.50 -25.47
CA THR A 44 -3.98 -21.19 -24.83
C THR A 44 -2.68 -21.16 -24.00
N ASN A 45 -1.63 -20.59 -24.58
CA ASN A 45 -0.35 -20.42 -23.89
C ASN A 45 -0.53 -19.33 -22.79
N PRO A 46 -0.39 -19.68 -21.50
CA PRO A 46 -0.56 -18.72 -20.39
C PRO A 46 0.31 -17.47 -20.55
N THR A 47 1.54 -17.62 -21.01
CA THR A 47 2.48 -16.51 -21.23
C THR A 47 1.97 -15.53 -22.29
N LEU A 48 1.29 -16.03 -23.34
CA LEU A 48 0.72 -15.18 -24.38
C LEU A 48 -0.50 -14.40 -23.86
N VAL A 49 -1.31 -15.02 -23.01
CA VAL A 49 -2.45 -14.35 -22.35
C VAL A 49 -1.97 -13.26 -21.42
N GLU A 50 -0.92 -13.52 -20.64
CA GLU A 50 -0.29 -12.52 -19.78
C GLU A 50 0.22 -11.33 -20.59
N LEU A 51 0.87 -11.56 -21.71
CA LEU A 51 1.30 -10.49 -22.61
C LEU A 51 0.14 -9.64 -23.14
N TRP A 52 -0.98 -10.28 -23.49
CA TRP A 52 -2.18 -9.56 -23.93
C TRP A 52 -2.80 -8.74 -22.80
N VAL A 53 -2.83 -9.27 -21.58
CA VAL A 53 -3.32 -8.57 -20.38
C VAL A 53 -2.44 -7.35 -20.11
N GLN A 54 -1.12 -7.49 -20.14
CA GLN A 54 -0.18 -6.38 -19.94
C GLN A 54 -0.35 -5.29 -21.01
N ARG A 55 -0.50 -5.65 -22.29
CA ARG A 55 -0.75 -4.70 -23.37
C ARG A 55 -2.10 -4.00 -23.21
N ALA A 56 -3.14 -4.72 -22.80
CA ALA A 56 -4.45 -4.13 -22.54
C ALA A 56 -4.40 -3.15 -21.36
N LEU A 57 -3.67 -3.48 -20.30
CA LEU A 57 -3.45 -2.60 -19.14
C LEU A 57 -2.62 -1.35 -19.47
N ALA A 58 -1.83 -1.37 -20.54
CA ALA A 58 -1.16 -0.19 -21.04
C ALA A 58 -2.11 0.79 -21.77
N MET A 59 -3.31 0.35 -22.18
CA MET A 59 -4.31 1.14 -22.88
C MET A 59 -5.42 1.66 -21.97
N THR A 60 -5.74 0.92 -20.91
CA THR A 60 -6.77 1.27 -19.95
C THR A 60 -6.59 0.51 -18.65
N HIS A 61 -7.02 1.10 -17.56
CA HIS A 61 -7.08 0.43 -16.25
C HIS A 61 -8.28 -0.52 -16.11
N ASN A 62 -9.25 -0.44 -17.02
CA ASN A 62 -10.49 -1.23 -16.97
C ASN A 62 -10.42 -2.41 -17.95
N VAL A 63 -9.62 -3.42 -17.59
CA VAL A 63 -9.48 -4.62 -18.41
C VAL A 63 -10.39 -5.73 -17.89
N ILE A 64 -11.23 -6.26 -18.78
CA ILE A 64 -12.11 -7.40 -18.54
C ILE A 64 -11.62 -8.57 -19.40
N VAL A 65 -11.45 -9.74 -18.83
CA VAL A 65 -11.02 -10.95 -19.53
C VAL A 65 -12.16 -11.97 -19.55
N GLY A 66 -12.65 -12.28 -20.72
CA GLY A 66 -13.63 -13.37 -20.94
C GLY A 66 -12.92 -14.72 -21.04
N VAL A 67 -13.01 -15.53 -19.99
CA VAL A 67 -12.29 -16.81 -19.87
C VAL A 67 -13.24 -17.98 -20.11
N PRO A 68 -12.84 -19.02 -20.89
CA PRO A 68 -13.61 -20.24 -21.00
C PRO A 68 -13.89 -20.89 -19.62
N SER A 69 -15.07 -21.46 -19.44
CA SER A 69 -15.45 -22.12 -18.17
C SER A 69 -14.55 -23.32 -17.83
N THR A 70 -13.82 -23.84 -18.79
CA THR A 70 -12.83 -24.92 -18.62
C THR A 70 -11.48 -24.42 -18.08
N GLU A 71 -11.25 -23.11 -18.02
CA GLU A 71 -9.96 -22.48 -17.67
C GLU A 71 -10.11 -21.52 -16.47
N LEU A 72 -10.90 -21.88 -15.47
CA LEU A 72 -11.12 -21.04 -14.27
C LEU A 72 -9.84 -20.82 -13.46
N ALA A 73 -8.93 -21.81 -13.44
CA ALA A 73 -7.62 -21.66 -12.80
C ALA A 73 -6.78 -20.52 -13.42
N LEU A 74 -6.89 -20.31 -14.74
CA LEU A 74 -6.23 -19.19 -15.42
C LEU A 74 -6.88 -17.86 -15.00
N ALA A 75 -8.20 -17.83 -14.82
CA ALA A 75 -8.88 -16.63 -14.33
C ALA A 75 -8.40 -16.22 -12.93
N ASP A 76 -8.27 -17.17 -12.01
CA ASP A 76 -7.79 -16.93 -10.67
C ASP A 76 -6.32 -16.44 -10.67
N GLN A 77 -5.45 -17.05 -11.47
CA GLN A 77 -4.06 -16.60 -11.64
C GLN A 77 -3.96 -15.17 -12.20
N LEU A 78 -4.79 -14.84 -13.20
CA LEU A 78 -4.79 -13.51 -13.79
C LEU A 78 -5.28 -12.45 -12.78
N MET A 79 -6.32 -12.75 -12.00
CA MET A 79 -6.84 -11.82 -10.97
C MET A 79 -5.90 -11.64 -9.79
N GLN A 80 -5.11 -12.66 -9.44
CA GLN A 80 -4.08 -12.54 -8.40
C GLN A 80 -2.88 -11.69 -8.85
N ARG A 81 -2.54 -11.77 -10.13
CA ARG A 81 -1.30 -11.17 -10.66
C ARG A 81 -1.51 -9.82 -11.35
N TYR A 82 -2.73 -9.54 -11.82
CA TYR A 82 -3.06 -8.34 -12.57
C TYR A 82 -4.37 -7.73 -12.10
N PRO A 83 -4.51 -6.39 -12.12
CA PRO A 83 -5.76 -5.71 -11.79
C PRO A 83 -6.78 -5.85 -12.92
N VAL A 84 -7.22 -7.05 -13.18
CA VAL A 84 -8.20 -7.38 -14.21
C VAL A 84 -9.42 -8.06 -13.62
N LYS A 85 -10.57 -7.94 -14.28
CA LYS A 85 -11.76 -8.71 -13.92
C LYS A 85 -11.93 -9.84 -14.91
N CYS A 86 -12.14 -11.06 -14.41
CA CYS A 86 -12.40 -12.23 -15.24
C CYS A 86 -13.90 -12.58 -15.22
N ILE A 87 -14.45 -12.85 -16.41
CA ILE A 87 -15.83 -13.30 -16.59
C ILE A 87 -15.81 -14.66 -17.29
N SER A 88 -16.44 -15.66 -16.67
CA SER A 88 -16.59 -16.99 -17.29
C SER A 88 -17.55 -16.94 -18.49
N LYS A 89 -17.18 -17.61 -19.57
CA LYS A 89 -18.06 -17.82 -20.74
C LYS A 89 -19.09 -18.90 -20.45
N PRO A 90 -20.30 -18.79 -21.04
CA PRO A 90 -20.73 -17.81 -22.03
C PRO A 90 -20.95 -16.42 -21.42
N LEU A 91 -20.52 -15.36 -22.16
CA LEU A 91 -20.68 -13.97 -21.74
C LEU A 91 -22.17 -13.60 -21.86
N SER A 92 -22.91 -13.64 -20.75
CA SER A 92 -24.29 -13.17 -20.74
C SER A 92 -24.35 -11.65 -20.69
N ARG A 93 -25.33 -11.05 -21.37
CA ARG A 93 -25.57 -9.58 -21.34
C ARG A 93 -25.63 -9.05 -19.91
N LYS A 94 -26.35 -9.76 -19.03
CA LYS A 94 -26.51 -9.37 -17.63
C LYS A 94 -25.17 -9.32 -16.88
N LYS A 95 -24.33 -10.36 -17.00
CA LYS A 95 -23.00 -10.41 -16.36
C LYS A 95 -22.06 -9.34 -16.90
N LEU A 96 -22.04 -9.14 -18.23
CA LEU A 96 -21.17 -8.15 -18.85
C LEU A 96 -21.57 -6.74 -18.42
N LEU A 97 -22.87 -6.39 -18.48
CA LEU A 97 -23.36 -5.08 -18.04
C LEU A 97 -23.20 -4.86 -16.53
N GLN A 98 -23.38 -5.88 -15.70
CA GLN A 98 -23.11 -5.81 -14.27
C GLN A 98 -21.63 -5.56 -13.98
N THR A 99 -20.72 -6.17 -14.73
CA THR A 99 -19.27 -5.97 -14.56
C THR A 99 -18.86 -4.59 -15.02
N LEU A 100 -19.44 -4.07 -16.11
CA LEU A 100 -19.25 -2.70 -16.58
C LEU A 100 -19.90 -1.68 -15.61
N ALA A 101 -21.12 -1.93 -15.14
CA ALA A 101 -21.84 -1.06 -14.21
C ALA A 101 -21.23 -1.05 -12.81
N ALA A 102 -20.62 -2.13 -12.36
CA ALA A 102 -19.86 -2.18 -11.11
C ALA A 102 -18.58 -1.29 -11.13
N GLN A 103 -18.30 -0.70 -12.28
CA GLN A 103 -17.24 0.30 -12.49
C GLN A 103 -17.79 1.70 -12.76
N GLN A 104 -19.13 1.84 -12.93
CA GLN A 104 -19.77 3.17 -12.94
C GLN A 104 -20.30 3.48 -11.53
N PRO A 105 -20.14 4.71 -11.03
CA PRO A 105 -20.82 5.11 -9.79
C PRO A 105 -22.33 5.00 -10.00
N GLN A 106 -22.98 4.21 -9.14
CA GLN A 106 -24.45 4.01 -9.18
C GLN A 106 -25.18 5.33 -8.97
N LEU A 107 -25.96 5.73 -9.97
CA LEU A 107 -27.04 6.70 -9.83
C LEU A 107 -28.32 5.93 -9.47
N ALA A 108 -28.84 6.22 -8.29
CA ALA A 108 -30.18 5.97 -7.73
C ALA A 108 -30.35 4.78 -6.76
N ASN A 109 -30.42 5.02 -5.46
CA ASN A 109 -31.59 5.31 -4.64
C ASN A 109 -31.27 5.42 -3.14
N THR A 110 -31.56 6.62 -2.64
CA THR A 110 -32.07 7.00 -1.30
C THR A 110 -31.61 6.26 -0.04
N SER A 111 -30.51 6.68 0.49
CA SER A 111 -30.28 7.14 1.87
C SER A 111 -28.97 7.91 1.81
N LEU A 112 -28.97 9.16 2.26
CA LEU A 112 -27.83 10.08 2.12
C LEU A 112 -26.52 9.44 2.59
N PRO A 113 -25.60 9.05 1.67
CA PRO A 113 -24.22 8.79 2.06
C PRO A 113 -23.54 10.16 2.19
N LYS A 114 -22.66 10.28 3.18
CA LYS A 114 -21.66 11.38 3.21
C LYS A 114 -21.07 11.56 1.81
N PRO A 115 -20.80 12.80 1.35
CA PRO A 115 -20.20 13.04 0.05
C PRO A 115 -18.89 12.27 -0.04
N GLN A 116 -18.84 11.28 -0.92
CA GLN A 116 -17.57 10.66 -1.33
C GLN A 116 -16.77 11.77 -2.00
N ALA A 117 -15.68 12.16 -1.38
CA ALA A 117 -14.72 13.06 -2.00
C ALA A 117 -14.27 12.40 -3.32
N ASP A 118 -14.35 13.16 -4.41
CA ASP A 118 -13.89 12.72 -5.72
C ASP A 118 -12.43 12.21 -5.57
N LYS A 119 -12.22 10.93 -5.88
CA LYS A 119 -10.88 10.34 -5.81
C LYS A 119 -9.98 11.04 -6.82
N LEU A 120 -8.76 11.30 -6.41
CA LEU A 120 -7.75 11.84 -7.31
C LEU A 120 -7.43 10.79 -8.40
N PRO A 121 -7.39 11.17 -9.68
CA PRO A 121 -7.06 10.25 -10.77
C PRO A 121 -5.55 9.96 -10.78
N LEU A 122 -5.06 9.33 -9.72
CA LEU A 122 -3.66 9.02 -9.50
C LEU A 122 -3.45 7.51 -9.41
N CYS A 123 -2.31 7.05 -9.94
CA CYS A 123 -1.76 5.73 -9.71
C CYS A 123 -0.62 5.84 -8.69
N VAL A 124 -0.84 5.34 -7.50
CA VAL A 124 0.11 5.45 -6.38
C VAL A 124 0.68 4.08 -6.04
N MET A 125 2.00 4.00 -5.88
CA MET A 125 2.68 2.82 -5.33
C MET A 125 2.94 3.05 -3.85
N ALA A 126 2.63 2.06 -3.01
CA ALA A 126 2.99 2.02 -1.59
C ALA A 126 3.96 0.86 -1.35
N VAL A 127 5.10 1.15 -0.73
CA VAL A 127 6.15 0.16 -0.48
C VAL A 127 6.49 0.16 1.01
N ASP A 128 6.30 -0.97 1.67
CA ASP A 128 6.62 -1.18 3.09
C ASP A 128 6.76 -2.70 3.32
N ASP A 129 7.83 -3.16 3.98
CA ASP A 129 8.06 -4.59 4.25
C ASP A 129 7.19 -5.13 5.38
N ASN A 130 6.56 -4.24 6.16
CA ASN A 130 5.62 -4.59 7.20
C ASN A 130 4.20 -4.69 6.61
N PRO A 131 3.58 -5.89 6.59
CA PRO A 131 2.25 -6.11 6.02
C PRO A 131 1.15 -5.26 6.67
N ALA A 132 1.27 -4.97 7.99
CA ALA A 132 0.32 -4.15 8.71
C ALA A 132 0.38 -2.69 8.24
N ASN A 133 1.58 -2.11 8.15
CA ASN A 133 1.78 -0.76 7.63
C ASN A 133 1.27 -0.65 6.18
N LEU A 134 1.67 -1.60 5.34
CA LEU A 134 1.29 -1.63 3.93
C LEU A 134 -0.23 -1.71 3.76
N LYS A 135 -0.90 -2.52 4.58
CA LYS A 135 -2.36 -2.64 4.56
C LYS A 135 -3.04 -1.34 4.95
N LEU A 136 -2.59 -0.69 6.02
CA LEU A 136 -3.15 0.59 6.45
C LEU A 136 -2.96 1.68 5.40
N ILE A 137 -1.73 1.85 4.91
CA ILE A 137 -1.41 2.84 3.87
C ILE A 137 -2.29 2.59 2.63
N THR A 138 -2.41 1.33 2.22
CA THR A 138 -3.25 0.94 1.08
C THR A 138 -4.72 1.29 1.31
N ALA A 139 -5.26 1.01 2.50
CA ALA A 139 -6.65 1.34 2.84
C ALA A 139 -6.91 2.86 2.83
N LEU A 140 -5.98 3.67 3.35
CA LEU A 140 -6.06 5.13 3.33
C LEU A 140 -5.97 5.68 1.89
N LEU A 141 -5.07 5.14 1.07
CA LEU A 141 -4.90 5.52 -0.33
C LEU A 141 -6.13 5.16 -1.17
N GLN A 142 -6.69 3.97 -1.00
CA GLN A 142 -7.86 3.51 -1.75
C GLN A 142 -9.10 4.40 -1.60
N GLU A 143 -9.18 5.18 -0.53
CA GLU A 143 -10.23 6.17 -0.35
C GLU A 143 -9.99 7.48 -1.09
N ARG A 144 -8.76 7.77 -1.46
CA ARG A 144 -8.31 9.07 -1.97
C ARG A 144 -7.89 9.06 -3.43
N VAL A 145 -7.40 7.92 -3.92
CA VAL A 145 -6.88 7.78 -5.29
C VAL A 145 -7.54 6.62 -6.02
N GLU A 146 -7.48 6.67 -7.35
CA GLU A 146 -8.14 5.65 -8.19
C GLU A 146 -7.39 4.32 -8.15
N TYR A 147 -6.05 4.36 -8.14
CA TYR A 147 -5.23 3.15 -8.26
C TYR A 147 -4.13 3.12 -7.21
N VAL A 148 -4.04 1.98 -6.52
CA VAL A 148 -3.00 1.70 -5.54
C VAL A 148 -2.34 0.37 -5.87
N VAL A 149 -1.02 0.35 -5.88
CA VAL A 149 -0.22 -0.86 -5.98
C VAL A 149 0.62 -0.97 -4.71
N SER A 150 0.58 -2.13 -4.07
CA SER A 150 1.31 -2.41 -2.84
C SER A 150 2.49 -3.31 -3.16
N CYS A 151 3.67 -2.97 -2.64
CA CYS A 151 4.89 -3.75 -2.76
C CYS A 151 5.49 -3.99 -1.37
N THR A 152 5.99 -5.19 -1.14
CA THR A 152 6.56 -5.61 0.16
C THR A 152 8.09 -5.45 0.23
N SER A 153 8.71 -4.98 -0.85
CA SER A 153 10.17 -4.78 -0.91
C SER A 153 10.57 -3.75 -1.97
N GLY A 154 11.78 -3.21 -1.83
CA GLY A 154 12.37 -2.31 -2.82
C GLY A 154 12.57 -2.99 -4.17
N GLN A 155 12.89 -4.28 -4.19
CA GLN A 155 13.05 -5.05 -5.43
C GLN A 155 11.71 -5.18 -6.17
N GLU A 156 10.62 -5.54 -5.49
CA GLU A 156 9.29 -5.61 -6.06
C GLU A 156 8.83 -4.25 -6.60
N ALA A 157 9.16 -3.16 -5.87
CA ALA A 157 8.85 -1.80 -6.31
C ALA A 157 9.53 -1.44 -7.63
N ILE A 158 10.80 -1.84 -7.82
CA ILE A 158 11.55 -1.64 -9.08
C ILE A 158 10.88 -2.43 -10.22
N GLU A 159 10.52 -3.70 -9.98
CA GLU A 159 9.85 -4.55 -10.96
C GLU A 159 8.50 -3.98 -11.38
N GLN A 160 7.70 -3.50 -10.42
CA GLN A 160 6.43 -2.84 -10.72
C GLN A 160 6.61 -1.53 -11.50
N ALA A 161 7.66 -0.76 -11.19
CA ALA A 161 8.00 0.45 -11.92
C ALA A 161 8.45 0.19 -13.36
N GLN A 162 9.00 -0.99 -13.68
CA GLN A 162 9.33 -1.39 -15.05
C GLN A 162 8.09 -1.72 -15.90
N ILE A 163 7.02 -2.19 -15.23
CA ILE A 163 5.80 -2.66 -15.88
C ILE A 163 4.79 -1.52 -16.08
N ARG A 164 4.73 -0.57 -15.12
CA ARG A 164 3.68 0.45 -15.05
C ARG A 164 4.26 1.80 -14.66
N GLN A 165 3.63 2.89 -15.11
CA GLN A 165 3.94 4.24 -14.64
C GLN A 165 3.12 4.58 -13.39
N PHE A 166 3.76 5.22 -12.42
CA PHE A 166 3.15 5.72 -11.20
C PHE A 166 3.25 7.24 -11.15
N ASP A 167 2.23 7.88 -10.59
CA ASP A 167 2.20 9.32 -10.38
C ASP A 167 2.92 9.72 -9.09
N ILE A 168 2.84 8.88 -8.07
CA ILE A 168 3.47 9.08 -6.74
C ILE A 168 3.91 7.70 -6.21
N ILE A 169 5.05 7.66 -5.54
CA ILE A 169 5.56 6.47 -4.84
C ILE A 169 5.76 6.83 -3.37
N LEU A 170 5.09 6.12 -2.48
CA LEU A 170 5.34 6.15 -1.03
C LEU A 170 6.30 5.01 -0.72
N MET A 171 7.49 5.32 -0.19
CA MET A 171 8.58 4.37 -0.03
C MET A 171 9.05 4.33 1.42
N ASP A 172 8.89 3.19 2.08
CA ASP A 172 9.57 2.97 3.37
C ASP A 172 11.07 3.05 3.18
N ILE A 173 11.74 3.71 4.13
CA ILE A 173 13.19 3.87 4.11
C ILE A 173 13.88 2.61 4.60
N GLN A 174 13.29 1.92 5.57
CA GLN A 174 13.93 0.82 6.27
C GLN A 174 13.29 -0.50 5.89
N MET A 175 13.89 -1.13 4.88
CA MET A 175 13.46 -2.45 4.41
C MET A 175 14.68 -3.40 4.36
N PRO A 176 14.47 -4.72 4.57
CA PRO A 176 15.53 -5.72 4.46
C PRO A 176 16.05 -5.81 3.02
N HIS A 177 17.30 -6.25 2.87
CA HIS A 177 18.00 -6.48 1.60
C HIS A 177 18.23 -5.23 0.75
N MET A 178 17.22 -4.37 0.58
CA MET A 178 17.32 -3.14 -0.20
C MET A 178 16.57 -2.02 0.52
N ASP A 179 17.28 -1.02 1.00
CA ASP A 179 16.68 0.17 1.62
C ASP A 179 15.92 1.04 0.60
N GLY A 180 15.00 1.86 1.10
CA GLY A 180 14.16 2.71 0.25
C GLY A 180 14.94 3.77 -0.53
N VAL A 181 16.11 4.20 -0.03
CA VAL A 181 16.98 5.15 -0.75
C VAL A 181 17.60 4.50 -1.97
N THR A 182 18.07 3.26 -1.83
CA THR A 182 18.63 2.46 -2.93
C THR A 182 17.54 2.15 -3.97
N ALA A 183 16.34 1.74 -3.52
CA ALA A 183 15.20 1.50 -4.40
C ALA A 183 14.79 2.78 -5.16
N CYS A 184 14.72 3.93 -4.47
CA CYS A 184 14.42 5.22 -5.09
C CYS A 184 15.41 5.57 -6.20
N LYS A 185 16.72 5.44 -5.93
CA LYS A 185 17.75 5.72 -6.94
C LYS A 185 17.62 4.83 -8.17
N ALA A 186 17.34 3.54 -7.98
CA ALA A 186 17.12 2.60 -9.07
C ALA A 186 15.88 2.96 -9.89
N ILE A 187 14.76 3.28 -9.24
CA ILE A 187 13.52 3.67 -9.89
C ILE A 187 13.72 4.97 -10.68
N LYS A 188 14.39 5.99 -10.11
CA LYS A 188 14.66 7.28 -10.79
C LYS A 188 15.51 7.14 -12.06
N GLN A 189 16.25 6.05 -12.21
CA GLN A 189 17.01 5.73 -13.43
C GLN A 189 16.17 5.10 -14.53
N LEU A 190 14.98 4.58 -14.22
CA LEU A 190 14.07 4.01 -15.20
C LEU A 190 13.49 5.12 -16.10
N LYS A 191 13.25 4.76 -17.36
CA LYS A 191 12.67 5.70 -18.35
C LYS A 191 11.27 6.16 -17.89
N GLY A 192 11.10 7.48 -17.77
CA GLY A 192 9.83 8.09 -17.35
C GLY A 192 9.70 8.36 -15.86
N TYR A 193 10.65 7.89 -15.01
CA TYR A 193 10.58 8.04 -13.56
C TYR A 193 11.43 9.16 -12.97
N ARG A 194 12.23 9.85 -13.79
CA ARG A 194 13.11 10.93 -13.31
C ARG A 194 12.37 11.98 -12.49
N ASP A 195 11.18 12.34 -12.94
CA ASP A 195 10.35 13.41 -12.35
C ASP A 195 9.19 12.85 -11.50
N THR A 196 9.03 11.53 -11.40
CA THR A 196 8.02 10.91 -10.52
C THR A 196 8.38 11.15 -9.07
N PRO A 197 7.49 11.75 -8.24
CA PRO A 197 7.77 11.97 -6.83
C PRO A 197 7.87 10.67 -6.06
N VAL A 198 8.97 10.54 -5.32
CA VAL A 198 9.19 9.47 -4.35
C VAL A 198 9.20 10.08 -2.95
N ILE A 199 8.18 9.77 -2.18
CA ILE A 199 7.95 10.30 -0.85
C ILE A 199 8.43 9.26 0.17
N ALA A 200 9.41 9.62 0.97
CA ALA A 200 9.91 8.75 2.03
C ALA A 200 8.86 8.55 3.12
N VAL A 201 8.71 7.32 3.62
CA VAL A 201 7.93 7.01 4.81
C VAL A 201 8.90 6.58 5.91
N THR A 202 8.95 7.29 7.04
CA THR A 202 9.99 7.07 8.07
C THR A 202 9.40 7.07 9.47
N ALA A 203 9.96 6.24 10.36
CA ALA A 203 9.60 6.24 11.79
C ALA A 203 10.19 7.46 12.54
N HIS A 204 11.21 8.13 12.01
CA HIS A 204 11.95 9.18 12.70
C HIS A 204 11.85 10.52 11.95
N ALA A 205 11.47 11.56 12.69
CA ALA A 205 11.44 12.95 12.22
C ALA A 205 12.60 13.76 12.86
N MET A 206 13.82 13.21 12.87
CA MET A 206 14.94 13.94 13.47
C MET A 206 15.38 15.12 12.61
N ALA A 207 15.85 16.19 13.28
CA ALA A 207 16.46 17.33 12.59
C ALA A 207 17.64 16.84 11.74
N GLY A 208 17.60 17.09 10.41
CA GLY A 208 18.61 16.65 9.46
C GLY A 208 18.23 15.39 8.64
N GLU A 209 17.28 14.57 9.08
CA GLU A 209 16.82 13.39 8.31
C GLU A 209 16.15 13.83 7.00
N ARG A 210 15.35 14.88 7.03
CA ARG A 210 14.76 15.50 5.84
C ARG A 210 15.83 15.86 4.81
N ASP A 211 16.87 16.58 5.24
CA ASP A 211 17.95 17.03 4.33
C ASP A 211 18.72 15.84 3.76
N ARG A 212 18.90 14.78 4.55
CA ARG A 212 19.52 13.53 4.11
C ARG A 212 18.69 12.84 3.03
N LEU A 213 17.38 12.71 3.22
CA LEU A 213 16.48 12.06 2.29
C LEU A 213 16.37 12.86 0.96
N LEU A 214 16.25 14.19 1.05
CA LEU A 214 16.23 15.04 -0.14
C LEU A 214 17.56 14.98 -0.91
N LYS A 215 18.71 15.00 -0.23
CA LYS A 215 20.03 14.81 -0.85
C LYS A 215 20.19 13.42 -1.46
N ALA A 216 19.51 12.41 -0.93
CA ALA A 216 19.51 11.05 -1.44
C ALA A 216 18.66 10.88 -2.71
N GLY A 217 17.88 11.90 -3.12
CA GLY A 217 17.07 11.91 -4.34
C GLY A 217 15.57 11.68 -4.12
N MET A 218 15.12 11.67 -2.87
CA MET A 218 13.70 11.68 -2.55
C MET A 218 13.12 13.08 -2.64
N ASP A 219 11.83 13.20 -2.91
CA ASP A 219 11.18 14.49 -3.18
C ASP A 219 10.52 15.09 -1.93
N ASP A 220 10.07 14.22 -0.98
CA ASP A 220 9.43 14.63 0.27
C ASP A 220 9.48 13.49 1.28
N TYR A 221 8.89 13.68 2.47
CA TYR A 221 8.80 12.64 3.49
C TYR A 221 7.49 12.70 4.29
N LEU A 222 7.07 11.54 4.82
CA LEU A 222 5.99 11.33 5.77
C LEU A 222 6.51 10.59 6.99
N THR A 223 6.07 10.98 8.16
CA THR A 223 6.40 10.28 9.41
C THR A 223 5.36 9.24 9.76
N LYS A 224 5.79 8.08 10.26
CA LYS A 224 4.91 7.09 10.88
C LYS A 224 4.56 7.50 12.32
N PRO A 225 3.29 7.44 12.75
CA PRO A 225 2.13 6.98 12.01
C PRO A 225 1.66 7.99 10.96
N ILE A 226 1.25 7.49 9.79
CA ILE A 226 0.75 8.35 8.72
C ILE A 226 -0.63 8.86 9.09
N GLU A 227 -0.76 10.17 9.24
CA GLU A 227 -2.03 10.82 9.47
C GLU A 227 -2.78 11.06 8.15
N GLU A 228 -4.06 10.73 8.11
CA GLU A 228 -4.90 10.81 6.91
C GLU A 228 -4.85 12.20 6.26
N HIS A 229 -4.91 13.28 7.07
CA HIS A 229 -4.90 14.64 6.56
C HIS A 229 -3.56 15.05 5.95
N ILE A 230 -2.42 14.57 6.50
CA ILE A 230 -1.09 14.81 5.95
C ILE A 230 -0.91 14.05 4.64
N LEU A 231 -1.33 12.78 4.60
CA LEU A 231 -1.33 11.99 3.38
C LEU A 231 -2.11 12.70 2.26
N GLN A 232 -3.30 13.21 2.56
CA GLN A 232 -4.10 13.96 1.61
C GLN A 232 -3.39 15.22 1.08
N GLN A 233 -2.74 16.00 1.96
CA GLN A 233 -1.96 17.17 1.54
C GLN A 233 -0.82 16.78 0.60
N VAL A 234 -0.09 15.72 0.88
CA VAL A 234 1.00 15.21 0.05
C VAL A 234 0.46 14.76 -1.32
N LEU A 235 -0.62 14.00 -1.36
CA LEU A 235 -1.24 13.56 -2.62
C LEU A 235 -1.67 14.73 -3.50
N VAL A 236 -2.30 15.75 -2.92
CA VAL A 236 -2.71 16.96 -3.66
C VAL A 236 -1.50 17.77 -4.12
N HIS A 237 -0.49 17.96 -3.26
CA HIS A 237 0.72 18.72 -3.58
C HIS A 237 1.49 18.10 -4.76
N TRP A 238 1.65 16.79 -4.74
CA TRP A 238 2.45 16.06 -5.74
C TRP A 238 1.63 15.56 -6.94
N SER A 239 0.32 15.86 -7.00
CA SER A 239 -0.53 15.53 -8.13
C SER A 239 -0.07 16.25 -9.41
N PRO A 240 -0.03 15.55 -10.58
CA PRO A 240 0.33 16.15 -11.88
C PRO A 240 -0.50 17.38 -12.24
N HIS A 241 -1.76 17.44 -11.82
CA HIS A 241 -2.66 18.56 -12.08
C HIS A 241 -2.25 19.84 -11.33
N THR A 242 -1.61 19.71 -10.19
CA THR A 242 -1.10 20.83 -9.39
C THR A 242 0.24 21.31 -9.94
N ARG A 243 1.10 20.39 -10.42
CA ARG A 243 2.39 20.70 -11.03
C ARG A 243 2.27 21.55 -12.31
N SER A 244 1.28 21.26 -13.16
CA SER A 244 1.05 22.05 -14.40
C SER A 244 0.71 23.52 -14.16
N LYS A 245 0.26 23.88 -12.95
CA LYS A 245 -0.08 25.27 -12.58
C LYS A 245 1.07 26.01 -11.89
N GLN A 246 2.14 25.33 -11.49
CA GLN A 246 3.24 25.89 -10.70
C GLN A 246 4.55 26.14 -11.47
N VAL A 247 4.54 26.18 -12.80
CA VAL A 247 5.71 26.61 -13.60
C VAL A 247 5.92 28.15 -13.54
N ALA A 248 5.53 28.79 -12.45
CA ALA A 248 5.97 30.14 -12.12
C ALA A 248 6.45 30.16 -10.68
N LYS A 249 7.80 30.10 -10.51
CA LYS A 249 8.55 30.45 -9.29
C LYS A 249 7.72 30.55 -8.01
N VAL A 250 7.73 29.50 -7.21
CA VAL A 250 7.50 29.63 -5.77
C VAL A 250 8.67 28.93 -5.08
N THR A 251 9.52 29.71 -4.46
CA THR A 251 10.36 29.27 -3.33
C THR A 251 9.49 28.48 -2.35
N PRO A 252 9.96 27.34 -1.81
CA PRO A 252 9.23 26.63 -0.77
C PRO A 252 8.90 27.63 0.35
N PRO A 253 7.70 27.60 0.92
CA PRO A 253 7.46 28.40 2.11
C PRO A 253 8.41 27.88 3.19
N ASP A 254 9.35 28.71 3.59
CA ASP A 254 10.04 28.57 4.86
C ASP A 254 8.97 28.51 5.95
N GLY A 255 8.87 27.36 6.58
CA GLY A 255 7.94 27.17 7.68
C GLY A 255 6.77 26.21 7.41
N ALA A 256 7.02 24.99 6.92
CA ALA A 256 6.25 23.87 7.44
C ALA A 256 6.69 23.74 8.91
N ALA A 257 5.97 24.46 9.76
CA ALA A 257 6.11 24.37 11.19
C ALA A 257 6.12 22.88 11.53
N VAL A 258 7.21 22.46 12.16
CA VAL A 258 7.20 21.33 13.07
C VAL A 258 6.03 21.59 14.02
N ILE A 259 4.86 21.10 13.67
CA ILE A 259 3.81 20.92 14.65
C ILE A 259 4.29 19.69 15.42
N SER A 260 5.27 19.96 16.29
CA SER A 260 5.44 19.19 17.49
C SER A 260 4.11 19.32 18.21
N ASN A 261 3.21 18.37 17.97
CA ASN A 261 2.13 18.11 18.89
C ASN A 261 2.81 17.62 20.18
N ALA A 262 3.30 18.59 20.97
CA ALA A 262 3.34 18.40 22.41
C ALA A 262 1.90 18.07 22.80
N LEU A 263 1.64 16.78 23.04
CA LEU A 263 0.47 16.35 23.78
C LEU A 263 0.36 17.30 24.99
N PRO A 264 -0.86 17.79 25.31
CA PRO A 264 -1.06 18.47 26.57
C PRO A 264 -0.57 17.51 27.65
N SER A 265 0.41 17.95 28.44
CA SER A 265 0.90 17.26 29.61
C SER A 265 -0.22 17.16 30.64
N SER A 266 -1.02 16.12 30.52
CA SER A 266 -1.80 15.59 31.60
C SER A 266 -0.83 14.82 32.51
N PRO A 267 -1.05 14.82 33.85
CA PRO A 267 -0.19 14.05 34.77
C PRO A 267 -0.18 12.58 34.35
N PRO A 268 0.86 11.80 34.71
CA PRO A 268 0.99 10.41 34.25
C PRO A 268 -0.15 9.56 34.85
N ALA A 269 -1.25 9.49 34.12
CA ALA A 269 -2.15 8.38 34.22
C ALA A 269 -1.36 7.16 33.69
N GLU A 270 -1.43 6.02 34.36
CA GLU A 270 -0.87 4.77 33.88
C GLU A 270 -1.25 4.63 32.41
N GLU A 271 -0.27 4.68 31.52
CA GLU A 271 -0.53 4.54 30.08
C GLU A 271 -1.28 3.24 29.85
N ALA A 272 -2.42 3.28 29.21
CA ALA A 272 -3.21 2.09 28.93
C ALA A 272 -2.41 1.07 28.13
N ILE A 273 -2.59 -0.23 28.42
CA ILE A 273 -1.96 -1.31 27.62
C ILE A 273 -2.41 -1.20 26.17
N ILE A 274 -3.74 -1.04 25.96
CA ILE A 274 -4.35 -0.75 24.66
C ILE A 274 -5.18 0.53 24.79
N ASP A 275 -4.78 1.57 24.06
CA ASP A 275 -5.54 2.81 23.89
C ASP A 275 -6.40 2.69 22.62
N TRP A 276 -7.58 2.11 22.76
CA TRP A 276 -8.52 1.88 21.66
C TRP A 276 -8.94 3.16 20.92
N PRO A 277 -9.23 4.29 21.58
CA PRO A 277 -9.42 5.57 20.91
C PRO A 277 -8.25 6.00 20.00
N VAL A 278 -7.01 5.72 20.39
CA VAL A 278 -5.83 5.97 19.53
C VAL A 278 -5.83 5.02 18.35
N ALA A 279 -6.03 3.73 18.55
CA ALA A 279 -6.11 2.73 17.47
C ALA A 279 -7.17 3.10 16.43
N LEU A 280 -8.35 3.51 16.87
CA LEU A 280 -9.43 3.97 15.98
C LEU A 280 -9.03 5.20 15.16
N ARG A 281 -8.45 6.23 15.79
CA ARG A 281 -8.00 7.44 15.07
C ARG A 281 -6.95 7.08 14.00
N GLN A 282 -6.01 6.21 14.32
CA GLN A 282 -4.96 5.76 13.40
C GLN A 282 -5.49 4.92 12.23
N SER A 283 -6.63 4.26 12.44
CA SER A 283 -7.35 3.48 11.43
C SER A 283 -8.47 4.28 10.73
N ALA A 284 -8.35 5.61 10.64
CA ALA A 284 -9.35 6.50 10.04
C ALA A 284 -10.76 6.35 10.65
N ASN A 285 -10.85 6.06 11.96
CA ASN A 285 -12.06 5.77 12.71
C ASN A 285 -12.88 4.58 12.18
N LYS A 286 -12.23 3.62 11.56
CA LYS A 286 -12.83 2.35 11.08
C LYS A 286 -12.54 1.25 12.08
N GLU A 287 -13.56 0.78 12.75
CA GLU A 287 -13.44 -0.24 13.78
C GLU A 287 -12.91 -1.57 13.22
N ASP A 288 -13.42 -2.00 12.06
CA ASP A 288 -12.98 -3.24 11.41
C ASP A 288 -11.48 -3.18 11.07
N LEU A 289 -11.01 -2.04 10.56
CA LEU A 289 -9.59 -1.84 10.24
C LEU A 289 -8.74 -1.80 11.53
N ALA A 290 -9.20 -1.14 12.60
CA ALA A 290 -8.49 -1.11 13.88
C ALA A 290 -8.36 -2.50 14.50
N LYS A 291 -9.43 -3.31 14.46
CA LYS A 291 -9.41 -4.71 14.89
C LYS A 291 -8.43 -5.54 14.06
N GLU A 292 -8.45 -5.36 12.75
CA GLU A 292 -7.56 -6.08 11.87
C GLU A 292 -6.09 -5.71 12.13
N MET A 293 -5.78 -4.41 12.32
CA MET A 293 -4.42 -3.95 12.66
C MET A 293 -3.95 -4.54 14.01
N LEU A 294 -4.82 -4.55 15.01
CA LEU A 294 -4.53 -5.18 16.31
C LEU A 294 -4.33 -6.70 16.17
N GLY A 295 -5.14 -7.38 15.35
CA GLY A 295 -4.99 -8.80 15.06
C GLY A 295 -3.65 -9.13 14.41
N MET A 296 -3.23 -8.35 13.41
CA MET A 296 -1.92 -8.50 12.75
C MET A 296 -0.76 -8.26 13.73
N LEU A 297 -0.90 -7.29 14.65
CA LEU A 297 0.08 -7.09 15.71
C LEU A 297 0.17 -8.32 16.61
N VAL A 298 -0.96 -8.84 17.09
CA VAL A 298 -1.04 -10.03 17.97
C VAL A 298 -0.37 -11.25 17.33
N ASP A 299 -0.59 -11.47 16.04
CA ASP A 299 0.05 -12.57 15.31
C ASP A 299 1.57 -12.38 15.23
N TYR A 300 2.01 -11.13 14.98
CA TYR A 300 3.43 -10.82 14.93
C TYR A 300 4.13 -10.88 16.29
N LEU A 301 3.44 -10.55 17.39
CA LEU A 301 3.99 -10.69 18.75
C LEU A 301 4.47 -12.11 19.05
N ARG A 302 3.77 -13.13 18.56
CA ARG A 302 4.15 -14.55 18.75
C ARG A 302 5.44 -14.90 18.00
N GLU A 303 5.64 -14.30 16.83
CA GLU A 303 6.88 -14.46 16.07
C GLU A 303 8.05 -13.78 16.79
N VAL A 304 7.85 -12.53 17.25
CA VAL A 304 8.88 -11.76 17.96
C VAL A 304 9.25 -12.41 19.30
N GLU A 305 8.30 -13.00 20.01
CA GLU A 305 8.58 -13.76 21.25
C GLU A 305 9.59 -14.89 21.00
N THR A 306 9.42 -15.63 19.90
CA THR A 306 10.36 -16.69 19.52
C THR A 306 11.73 -16.13 19.18
N VAL A 307 11.78 -15.02 18.45
CA VAL A 307 13.03 -14.34 18.09
C VAL A 307 13.78 -13.82 19.32
N VAL A 308 13.09 -13.16 20.24
CA VAL A 308 13.68 -12.65 21.49
C VAL A 308 14.21 -13.78 22.36
N ASN A 309 13.45 -14.88 22.51
CA ASN A 309 13.93 -16.06 23.24
C ASN A 309 15.21 -16.63 22.62
N THR A 310 15.24 -16.79 21.29
CA THR A 310 16.43 -17.29 20.61
C THR A 310 17.62 -16.35 20.78
N ALA A 311 17.39 -15.04 20.70
CA ALA A 311 18.43 -14.03 20.86
C ALA A 311 19.02 -13.97 22.27
N LEU A 312 18.22 -14.32 23.31
CA LEU A 312 18.66 -14.42 24.69
C LEU A 312 19.40 -15.73 25.00
N GLU A 313 19.12 -16.81 24.24
CA GLU A 313 19.75 -18.13 24.45
C GLU A 313 21.02 -18.33 23.61
N ASP A 314 21.18 -17.62 22.49
CA ASP A 314 22.28 -17.78 21.54
C ASP A 314 23.20 -16.55 21.55
N GLU A 315 24.37 -16.68 22.19
CA GLU A 315 25.37 -15.60 22.27
C GLU A 315 25.88 -15.13 20.87
N GLU A 316 25.72 -15.95 19.82
CA GLU A 316 26.11 -15.60 18.45
C GLU A 316 24.97 -15.04 17.64
N TYR A 317 23.76 -14.85 18.23
CA TYR A 317 22.62 -14.32 17.50
C TYR A 317 22.90 -12.94 16.90
N PRO A 318 22.64 -12.70 15.60
CA PRO A 318 22.98 -11.43 14.96
C PRO A 318 22.11 -10.29 15.48
N ALA A 319 22.72 -9.26 16.07
CA ALA A 319 22.00 -8.07 16.53
C ALA A 319 21.27 -7.35 15.39
N SER A 320 21.74 -7.49 14.13
CA SER A 320 21.05 -6.98 12.94
C SER A 320 19.68 -7.60 12.72
N ASP A 321 19.54 -8.88 13.02
CA ASP A 321 18.29 -9.63 12.82
C ASP A 321 17.30 -9.28 13.92
N LEU A 322 17.77 -9.16 15.17
CA LEU A 322 16.95 -8.64 16.26
C LEU A 322 16.48 -7.21 15.97
N LEU A 323 17.38 -6.33 15.52
CA LEU A 323 17.04 -4.97 15.12
C LEU A 323 15.94 -4.92 14.07
N HIS A 324 16.00 -5.81 13.07
CA HIS A 324 14.97 -5.88 12.05
C HIS A 324 13.58 -6.21 12.63
N HIS A 325 13.51 -7.23 13.50
CA HIS A 325 12.25 -7.61 14.15
C HIS A 325 11.72 -6.53 15.10
N ILE A 326 12.58 -5.88 15.88
CA ILE A 326 12.20 -4.77 16.77
C ILE A 326 11.71 -3.57 15.97
N HIS A 327 12.39 -3.22 14.85
CA HIS A 327 11.94 -2.15 13.96
C HIS A 327 10.54 -2.42 13.38
N LYS A 328 10.32 -3.62 12.86
CA LYS A 328 9.03 -4.02 12.30
C LYS A 328 7.92 -4.04 13.36
N LEU A 329 8.25 -4.48 14.61
CA LEU A 329 7.32 -4.42 15.72
C LEU A 329 6.99 -2.97 16.10
N HIS A 330 7.99 -2.09 16.18
CA HIS A 330 7.80 -0.66 16.45
C HIS A 330 6.86 -0.02 15.41
N GLY A 331 7.05 -0.35 14.11
CA GLY A 331 6.16 0.09 13.03
C GLY A 331 4.72 -0.37 13.27
N SER A 332 4.50 -1.65 13.59
CA SER A 332 3.17 -2.21 13.86
C SER A 332 2.50 -1.58 15.08
N CYS A 333 3.26 -1.33 16.16
CA CYS A 333 2.77 -0.66 17.36
C CYS A 333 2.27 0.76 17.09
N SER A 334 2.82 1.43 16.07
CA SER A 334 2.47 2.80 15.72
C SER A 334 1.02 2.97 15.29
N TYR A 335 0.35 1.89 14.86
CA TYR A 335 -1.01 1.92 14.35
C TYR A 335 -2.01 1.09 15.16
N SER A 336 -1.55 0.38 16.19
CA SER A 336 -2.39 -0.55 16.96
C SER A 336 -2.81 -0.03 18.34
N GLY A 337 -2.49 1.23 18.65
CA GLY A 337 -2.88 1.84 19.93
C GLY A 337 -2.23 1.19 21.16
N VAL A 338 -0.99 0.77 21.10
CA VAL A 338 -0.24 0.13 22.19
C VAL A 338 0.95 1.03 22.62
N PRO A 339 0.69 2.13 23.34
CA PRO A 339 1.68 3.19 23.59
C PRO A 339 2.90 2.71 24.39
N ARG A 340 2.70 1.85 25.38
CA ARG A 340 3.80 1.34 26.23
C ARG A 340 4.72 0.41 25.43
N LEU A 341 4.16 -0.56 24.71
CA LEU A 341 4.92 -1.47 23.86
C LEU A 341 5.70 -0.69 22.79
N ARG A 342 5.05 0.29 22.16
CA ARG A 342 5.71 1.18 21.19
C ARG A 342 6.93 1.90 21.77
N LYS A 343 6.83 2.39 23.00
CA LYS A 343 7.92 3.10 23.68
C LYS A 343 9.11 2.19 23.97
N ILE A 344 8.85 0.97 24.44
CA ILE A 344 9.89 -0.04 24.66
C ILE A 344 10.58 -0.41 23.36
N CYS A 345 9.83 -0.66 22.29
CA CYS A 345 10.37 -0.94 20.96
C CYS A 345 11.24 0.20 20.45
N ALA A 346 10.82 1.46 20.63
CA ALA A 346 11.60 2.63 20.20
C ALA A 346 12.94 2.74 20.96
N SER A 347 12.96 2.46 22.26
CA SER A 347 14.18 2.45 23.08
C SER A 347 15.16 1.37 22.63
N LEU A 348 14.67 0.13 22.47
CA LEU A 348 15.45 -1.02 22.00
C LEU A 348 16.02 -0.79 20.59
N GLU A 349 15.17 -0.31 19.67
CA GLU A 349 15.61 0.04 18.32
C GLU A 349 16.74 1.06 18.32
N GLN A 350 16.61 2.10 19.12
CA GLN A 350 17.64 3.14 19.25
C GLN A 350 18.94 2.59 19.84
N ALA A 351 18.87 1.74 20.86
CA ALA A 351 20.04 1.15 21.51
C ALA A 351 20.78 0.20 20.55
N LEU A 352 20.06 -0.69 19.86
CA LEU A 352 20.62 -1.60 18.85
C LEU A 352 21.27 -0.84 17.69
N ARG A 353 20.68 0.26 17.23
CA ARG A 353 21.27 1.15 16.20
C ARG A 353 22.55 1.83 16.66
N ASN A 354 22.67 2.12 17.94
CA ASN A 354 23.86 2.69 18.54
C ASN A 354 24.96 1.66 18.79
N GLY A 355 24.72 0.38 18.48
CA GLY A 355 25.68 -0.70 18.60
C GLY A 355 25.70 -1.39 19.95
N ALA A 356 24.64 -1.26 20.77
CA ALA A 356 24.49 -2.04 22.00
C ALA A 356 24.42 -3.53 21.67
N SER A 357 25.07 -4.36 22.49
CA SER A 357 25.00 -5.83 22.38
C SER A 357 23.67 -6.34 22.94
N ILE A 358 23.31 -7.56 22.57
CA ILE A 358 22.09 -8.22 23.09
C ILE A 358 22.18 -8.42 24.60
N ASP A 359 23.35 -8.80 25.13
CA ASP A 359 23.59 -8.97 26.56
C ASP A 359 23.40 -7.69 27.36
N GLU A 360 23.81 -6.54 26.79
CA GLU A 360 23.58 -5.24 27.43
C GLU A 360 22.09 -4.85 27.48
N LEU A 361 21.27 -5.42 26.61
CA LEU A 361 19.83 -5.14 26.47
C LEU A 361 18.94 -6.23 27.10
N GLU A 362 19.52 -7.21 27.77
CA GLU A 362 18.77 -8.30 28.40
C GLU A 362 17.61 -7.79 29.29
N PRO A 363 17.79 -6.79 30.17
CA PRO A 363 16.70 -6.27 31.02
C PRO A 363 15.55 -5.66 30.20
N GLU A 364 15.87 -4.90 29.15
CA GLU A 364 14.89 -4.28 28.25
C GLU A 364 14.17 -5.31 27.39
N LEU A 365 14.84 -6.41 27.03
CA LEU A 365 14.21 -7.53 26.30
C LEU A 365 13.22 -8.29 27.17
N PHE A 366 13.50 -8.48 28.47
CA PHE A 366 12.53 -9.01 29.41
C PHE A 366 11.34 -8.07 29.63
N GLU A 367 11.58 -6.73 29.70
CA GLU A 367 10.51 -5.75 29.77
C GLU A 367 9.62 -5.81 28.51
N LEU A 368 10.22 -5.99 27.33
CA LEU A 368 9.50 -6.20 26.08
C LEU A 368 8.59 -7.42 26.14
N GLN A 369 9.11 -8.58 26.60
CA GLN A 369 8.33 -9.81 26.72
C GLN A 369 7.15 -9.67 27.68
N ASP A 370 7.38 -9.04 28.84
CA ASP A 370 6.33 -8.75 29.81
C ASP A 370 5.22 -7.88 29.22
N GLU A 371 5.57 -6.84 28.48
CA GLU A 371 4.59 -5.95 27.88
C GLU A 371 3.86 -6.61 26.71
N MET A 372 4.56 -7.43 25.90
CA MET A 372 3.94 -8.25 24.85
C MET A 372 2.88 -9.18 25.42
N ALA A 373 3.17 -9.86 26.54
CA ALA A 373 2.21 -10.74 27.21
C ALA A 373 0.95 -9.99 27.67
N LYS A 374 1.11 -8.78 28.23
CA LYS A 374 -0.02 -7.91 28.63
C LYS A 374 -0.88 -7.49 27.43
N VAL A 375 -0.24 -7.14 26.31
CA VAL A 375 -0.96 -6.79 25.07
C VAL A 375 -1.72 -8.00 24.52
N LEU A 376 -1.12 -9.19 24.53
CA LEU A 376 -1.77 -10.43 24.10
C LEU A 376 -3.02 -10.76 24.95
N GLU A 377 -2.94 -10.52 26.25
CA GLU A 377 -4.07 -10.73 27.15
C GLU A 377 -5.18 -9.70 26.90
N ALA A 378 -4.82 -8.40 26.91
CA ALA A 378 -5.78 -7.30 26.74
C ALA A 378 -6.44 -7.28 25.35
N SER A 379 -5.76 -7.78 24.31
CA SER A 379 -6.29 -7.80 22.93
C SER A 379 -7.54 -8.69 22.77
N ARG A 380 -7.74 -9.67 23.65
CA ARG A 380 -8.89 -10.59 23.61
C ARG A 380 -10.23 -9.84 23.76
N ASP A 381 -10.25 -8.74 24.49
CA ASP A 381 -11.45 -7.94 24.74
C ASP A 381 -11.90 -7.16 23.47
N TYR A 382 -11.00 -6.97 22.52
CA TYR A 382 -11.25 -6.21 21.28
C TYR A 382 -11.41 -7.09 20.04
N LEU A 383 -10.84 -8.30 20.06
CA LEU A 383 -10.82 -9.20 18.90
C LEU A 383 -11.92 -10.28 18.92
N ASN A 384 -12.63 -10.42 20.06
CA ASN A 384 -13.76 -11.35 20.20
C ASN A 384 -15.08 -10.76 19.72
#